data_5aac71537ce037001068df2d8a118c2a
#
_entry.id   5aac71537ce037001068df2d8a118c2a
#
_cell.length_a   1.000
_cell.length_b   1.000
_cell.length_c   1.000
_cell.angle_alpha   90.00
_cell.angle_beta   90.00
_cell.angle_gamma   90.00
#
_symmetry.space_group_name_H-M   'P 1'
#
loop_
_entity.id
_entity.type
_entity.pdbx_description
1 polymer ?
#
loop_
_entity_poly.entity_id
_entity_poly.type
_entity_poly.pdbx_seq_one_letter_code
_entity_poly.pdbx_strand_id
1 'polypeptide(L)'
;MIELEKIPHIHEISNHGPYHGAREKNTATFQARSTRQNKLVPSLEEAIRRTGMTISFHHHFRNGDHIINTVVDKLAEMGYKNLTLAASSLAAVHAPLIRHIQNGVITHIETSGMRGELAEQVSRGLIDCPVVFRSHGGRAS
;
A
#
# COMPACT_ATOMS: atom_id res chain seq x y z
N MET A 1 23.48 -23.86 21.78
CA MET A 1 24.26 -23.75 20.51
C MET A 1 23.48 -24.50 19.46
N ILE A 2 23.10 -23.87 18.36
CA ILE A 2 22.34 -24.51 17.27
C ILE A 2 23.34 -25.33 16.47
N GLU A 3 23.11 -26.65 16.36
CA GLU A 3 23.92 -27.52 15.51
C GLU A 3 23.52 -27.33 14.05
N LEU A 4 24.30 -26.56 13.31
CA LEU A 4 24.01 -26.20 11.92
C LEU A 4 23.87 -27.43 11.01
N GLU A 5 24.58 -28.51 11.31
CA GLU A 5 24.54 -29.76 10.56
C GLU A 5 23.14 -30.45 10.55
N LYS A 6 22.29 -30.10 11.53
CA LYS A 6 20.92 -30.61 11.64
C LYS A 6 19.89 -29.81 10.86
N ILE A 7 20.29 -28.72 10.24
CA ILE A 7 19.39 -27.89 9.42
C ILE A 7 19.30 -28.52 8.01
N PRO A 8 18.12 -28.93 7.54
CA PRO A 8 17.94 -29.42 6.19
C PRO A 8 18.47 -28.42 5.15
N HIS A 9 19.17 -28.91 4.13
CA HIS A 9 19.69 -28.09 3.03
C HIS A 9 20.77 -27.06 3.40
N ILE A 10 21.34 -27.12 4.61
CA ILE A 10 22.40 -26.17 5.03
C ILE A 10 23.61 -26.20 4.07
N HIS A 11 23.90 -27.37 3.48
CA HIS A 11 24.99 -27.52 2.53
C HIS A 11 24.75 -26.76 1.23
N GLU A 12 23.52 -26.64 0.80
CA GLU A 12 23.14 -25.85 -0.38
C GLU A 12 23.39 -24.36 -0.13
N ILE A 13 23.10 -23.89 1.09
CA ILE A 13 23.31 -22.51 1.51
C ILE A 13 24.81 -22.23 1.66
N SER A 14 25.59 -23.18 2.22
CA SER A 14 27.04 -22.99 2.43
C SER A 14 27.86 -22.95 1.14
N ASN A 15 27.34 -23.54 0.05
CA ASN A 15 28.01 -23.53 -1.25
C ASN A 15 27.99 -22.18 -1.97
N HIS A 16 27.21 -21.22 -1.49
CA HIS A 16 27.16 -19.87 -2.07
C HIS A 16 28.33 -18.97 -1.63
N GLY A 17 29.25 -19.46 -0.84
CA GLY A 17 30.36 -18.70 -0.29
C GLY A 17 29.90 -17.67 0.76
N PRO A 18 30.84 -16.96 1.40
CA PRO A 18 30.48 -15.92 2.34
C PRO A 18 29.71 -14.82 1.64
N TYR A 19 28.64 -14.35 2.30
CA TYR A 19 27.88 -13.20 1.81
C TYR A 19 28.78 -11.95 1.82
N HIS A 20 29.13 -11.48 0.66
CA HIS A 20 29.97 -10.29 0.49
C HIS A 20 29.17 -8.96 0.48
N GLY A 21 27.95 -8.99 0.96
CA GLY A 21 27.05 -7.85 0.86
C GLY A 21 26.41 -7.73 -0.54
N ALA A 22 25.46 -6.85 -0.66
CA ALA A 22 25.01 -6.43 -1.98
C ALA A 22 26.26 -5.85 -2.68
N ARG A 23 26.59 -6.35 -3.90
CA ARG A 23 27.60 -5.69 -4.75
C ARG A 23 27.39 -4.20 -4.58
N GLU A 24 28.48 -3.47 -4.28
CA GLU A 24 28.43 -2.02 -4.36
C GLU A 24 27.76 -1.72 -5.69
N LYS A 25 26.49 -1.36 -5.62
CA LYS A 25 25.83 -0.80 -6.78
C LYS A 25 26.76 0.34 -7.13
N ASN A 26 27.39 0.27 -8.30
CA ASN A 26 27.95 1.45 -8.89
C ASN A 26 27.05 2.57 -8.43
N THR A 27 27.55 3.37 -7.52
CA THR A 27 26.90 4.60 -7.10
C THR A 27 26.97 5.52 -8.30
N ALA A 28 26.33 5.11 -9.40
CA ALA A 28 25.72 6.08 -10.28
C ALA A 28 24.98 6.94 -9.29
N THR A 29 25.65 7.98 -8.86
CA THR A 29 25.22 9.00 -7.95
C THR A 29 23.75 9.13 -8.14
N PHE A 30 22.97 8.54 -7.22
CA PHE A 30 21.58 8.86 -7.07
C PHE A 30 21.66 10.32 -6.60
N GLN A 31 21.92 11.22 -7.55
CA GLN A 31 21.65 12.61 -7.33
C GLN A 31 20.17 12.64 -7.06
N ALA A 32 19.85 12.49 -5.78
CA ALA A 32 18.57 12.94 -5.30
C ALA A 32 18.43 14.32 -5.95
N ARG A 33 17.63 14.42 -6.99
CA ARG A 33 17.17 15.69 -7.50
C ARG A 33 16.34 16.27 -6.37
N SER A 34 17.05 16.78 -5.37
CA SER A 34 16.52 17.73 -4.43
C SER A 34 16.18 18.95 -5.26
N THR A 35 15.03 18.87 -5.93
CA THR A 35 14.37 20.11 -6.27
C THR A 35 14.11 20.78 -4.93
N ARG A 36 14.85 21.82 -4.63
CA ARG A 36 14.70 22.65 -3.43
C ARG A 36 13.32 23.32 -3.33
N GLN A 37 12.36 22.86 -4.09
CA GLN A 37 10.98 23.28 -3.97
C GLN A 37 10.38 22.59 -2.75
N ASN A 38 9.98 23.43 -1.80
CA ASN A 38 9.19 22.97 -0.68
C ASN A 38 7.95 22.23 -1.22
N LYS A 39 7.89 20.93 -0.97
CA LYS A 39 6.76 20.09 -1.40
C LYS A 39 5.60 20.11 -0.40
N LEU A 40 5.77 20.83 0.70
CA LEU A 40 4.70 21.00 1.67
C LEU A 40 3.61 21.87 1.03
N VAL A 41 2.40 21.39 1.09
CA VAL A 41 1.21 22.12 0.66
C VAL A 41 0.42 22.54 1.90
N PRO A 42 -0.26 23.70 1.88
CA PRO A 42 -0.90 24.26 3.06
C PRO A 42 -2.12 23.48 3.52
N SER A 43 -2.73 22.67 2.66
CA SER A 43 -3.92 21.90 3.02
C SER A 43 -3.97 20.55 2.33
N LEU A 44 -4.76 19.65 2.90
CA LEU A 44 -5.03 18.34 2.31
C LEU A 44 -5.75 18.46 0.97
N GLU A 45 -6.66 19.44 0.82
CA GLU A 45 -7.36 19.71 -0.44
C GLU A 45 -6.40 20.03 -1.57
N GLU A 46 -5.38 20.86 -1.30
CA GLU A 46 -4.40 21.21 -2.32
C GLU A 46 -3.51 20.02 -2.70
N ALA A 47 -3.15 19.19 -1.74
CA ALA A 47 -2.43 17.94 -2.01
C ALA A 47 -3.27 17.03 -2.93
N ILE A 48 -4.56 16.89 -2.64
CA ILE A 48 -5.49 16.02 -3.36
C ILE A 48 -5.74 16.51 -4.79
N ARG A 49 -5.87 17.82 -5.03
CA ARG A 49 -6.10 18.37 -6.38
C ARG A 49 -5.04 17.97 -7.42
N ARG A 50 -3.91 17.45 -6.96
CA ARG A 50 -2.81 16.96 -7.80
C ARG A 50 -2.89 15.46 -8.05
N THR A 51 -3.89 14.76 -7.53
CA THR A 51 -4.02 13.31 -7.66
C THR A 51 -4.78 12.92 -8.92
N GLY A 52 -4.43 11.74 -9.47
CA GLY A 52 -5.19 11.10 -10.54
C GLY A 52 -6.32 10.23 -9.97
N MET A 53 -6.80 9.28 -10.77
CA MET A 53 -7.90 8.38 -10.37
C MET A 53 -7.47 7.27 -9.41
N THR A 54 -6.18 7.04 -9.20
CA THR A 54 -5.64 6.04 -8.27
C THR A 54 -4.98 6.72 -7.10
N ILE A 55 -5.38 6.34 -5.88
CA ILE A 55 -4.79 6.82 -4.64
C ILE A 55 -4.09 5.67 -3.94
N SER A 56 -2.80 5.83 -3.73
CA SER A 56 -1.96 4.81 -3.13
C SER A 56 -1.53 5.17 -1.74
N PHE A 57 -1.70 4.22 -0.81
CA PHE A 57 -1.24 4.32 0.56
C PHE A 57 -0.24 3.23 0.87
N HIS A 58 0.88 3.64 1.46
CA HIS A 58 1.83 2.74 2.06
C HIS A 58 1.93 3.05 3.54
N HIS A 59 1.39 2.19 4.38
CA HIS A 59 1.24 2.46 5.80
C HIS A 59 1.67 1.25 6.65
N HIS A 60 2.06 1.51 7.89
CA HIS A 60 2.54 0.51 8.83
C HIS A 60 1.79 0.48 10.16
N PHE A 61 0.85 1.38 10.39
CA PHE A 61 0.19 1.57 11.69
C PHE A 61 -0.93 0.58 11.99
N ARG A 62 -1.15 -0.42 11.17
CA ARG A 62 -2.16 -1.47 11.39
C ARG A 62 -3.53 -0.88 11.78
N ASN A 63 -4.07 -1.30 12.95
CA ASN A 63 -5.41 -0.87 13.40
C ASN A 63 -5.48 0.59 13.90
N GLY A 64 -4.35 1.27 14.05
CA GLY A 64 -4.32 2.69 14.45
C GLY A 64 -4.23 3.66 13.28
N ASP A 65 -4.23 3.16 12.04
CA ASP A 65 -4.08 4.00 10.85
C ASP A 65 -5.43 4.49 10.32
N HIS A 66 -5.77 5.72 10.65
CA HIS A 66 -6.96 6.39 10.15
C HIS A 66 -6.72 7.29 8.93
N ILE A 67 -5.49 7.35 8.42
CA ILE A 67 -5.12 8.25 7.31
C ILE A 67 -5.95 7.95 6.06
N ILE A 68 -6.11 6.67 5.73
CA ILE A 68 -6.93 6.25 4.57
C ILE A 68 -8.35 6.78 4.70
N ASN A 69 -8.98 6.58 5.86
CA ASN A 69 -10.34 7.04 6.09
C ASN A 69 -10.45 8.56 5.94
N THR A 70 -9.54 9.31 6.58
CA THR A 70 -9.52 10.77 6.53
C THR A 70 -9.37 11.30 5.11
N VAL A 71 -8.44 10.70 4.33
CA VAL A 71 -8.21 11.14 2.94
C VAL A 71 -9.42 10.80 2.06
N VAL A 72 -9.99 9.60 2.21
CA VAL A 72 -11.15 9.19 1.41
C VAL A 72 -12.40 10.00 1.78
N ASP A 73 -12.61 10.31 3.06
CA ASP A 73 -13.66 11.21 3.50
C ASP A 73 -13.52 12.58 2.80
N LYS A 74 -12.31 13.12 2.78
CA LYS A 74 -12.05 14.41 2.12
C LYS A 74 -12.26 14.37 0.61
N LEU A 75 -11.87 13.29 -0.04
CA LEU A 75 -12.13 13.09 -1.46
C LEU A 75 -13.61 13.03 -1.77
N ALA A 76 -14.39 12.34 -0.94
CA ALA A 76 -15.83 12.27 -1.07
C ALA A 76 -16.49 13.65 -0.89
N GLU A 77 -16.05 14.44 0.10
CA GLU A 77 -16.48 15.84 0.30
C GLU A 77 -16.17 16.73 -0.92
N MET A 78 -15.03 16.51 -1.56
CA MET A 78 -14.63 17.23 -2.77
C MET A 78 -15.33 16.74 -4.04
N GLY A 79 -16.24 15.75 -3.93
CA GLY A 79 -17.02 15.21 -5.05
C GLY A 79 -16.31 14.20 -5.94
N TYR A 80 -15.16 13.67 -5.53
CA TYR A 80 -14.47 12.63 -6.29
C TYR A 80 -15.25 11.32 -6.27
N LYS A 81 -15.24 10.63 -7.42
CA LYS A 81 -15.87 9.32 -7.62
C LYS A 81 -15.01 8.45 -8.53
N ASN A 82 -15.36 7.17 -8.58
CA ASN A 82 -14.69 6.17 -9.43
C ASN A 82 -13.19 6.03 -9.13
N LEU A 83 -12.81 6.10 -7.85
CA LEU A 83 -11.43 6.02 -7.43
C LEU A 83 -10.97 4.57 -7.29
N THR A 84 -9.72 4.31 -7.66
CA THR A 84 -8.99 3.10 -7.28
C THR A 84 -8.25 3.35 -5.99
N LEU A 85 -8.57 2.57 -4.95
CA LEU A 85 -7.84 2.59 -3.69
C LEU A 85 -6.75 1.51 -3.70
N ALA A 86 -5.49 1.93 -3.72
CA ALA A 86 -4.34 1.05 -3.64
C ALA A 86 -3.70 1.14 -2.25
N ALA A 87 -3.88 0.12 -1.40
CA ALA A 87 -3.38 0.13 -0.04
C ALA A 87 -2.50 -1.09 0.27
N SER A 88 -1.50 -0.94 1.14
CA SER A 88 -0.65 -2.08 1.56
C SER A 88 -1.46 -3.18 2.21
N SER A 89 -2.35 -2.80 3.14
CA SER A 89 -3.30 -3.72 3.76
C SER A 89 -4.50 -2.95 4.30
N LEU A 90 -5.66 -3.59 4.32
CA LEU A 90 -6.89 -3.03 4.88
C LEU A 90 -7.30 -3.85 6.09
N ALA A 91 -7.45 -3.20 7.24
CA ALA A 91 -7.77 -3.81 8.53
C ALA A 91 -9.18 -3.39 9.00
N ALA A 92 -9.57 -3.86 10.18
CA ALA A 92 -10.90 -3.57 10.75
C ALA A 92 -11.19 -2.05 10.88
N VAL A 93 -10.17 -1.23 11.14
CA VAL A 93 -10.27 0.23 11.23
C VAL A 93 -10.78 0.89 9.94
N HIS A 94 -10.69 0.19 8.81
CA HIS A 94 -11.11 0.69 7.51
C HIS A 94 -12.57 0.34 7.16
N ALA A 95 -13.37 -0.18 8.10
CA ALA A 95 -14.80 -0.41 7.91
C ALA A 95 -15.55 0.83 7.37
N PRO A 96 -15.23 2.09 7.74
CA PRO A 96 -15.87 3.28 7.16
C PRO A 96 -15.79 3.39 5.63
N LEU A 97 -14.83 2.71 4.98
CA LEU A 97 -14.72 2.69 3.52
C LEU A 97 -15.91 2.01 2.83
N ILE A 98 -16.67 1.17 3.55
CA ILE A 98 -17.87 0.49 3.03
C ILE A 98 -18.84 1.52 2.46
N ARG A 99 -19.13 2.59 3.19
CA ARG A 99 -20.03 3.66 2.73
C ARG A 99 -19.50 4.37 1.48
N HIS A 100 -18.18 4.52 1.36
CA HIS A 100 -17.57 5.17 0.19
C HIS A 100 -17.63 4.28 -1.06
N ILE A 101 -17.60 2.96 -0.87
CA ILE A 101 -17.82 2.00 -1.96
C ILE A 101 -19.29 2.06 -2.38
N GLN A 102 -20.22 2.00 -1.43
CA GLN A 102 -21.67 2.09 -1.70
C GLN A 102 -22.07 3.39 -2.43
N ASN A 103 -21.38 4.48 -2.12
CA ASN A 103 -21.62 5.80 -2.75
C ASN A 103 -20.84 6.01 -4.06
N GLY A 104 -20.10 5.00 -4.55
CA GLY A 104 -19.34 5.07 -5.79
C GLY A 104 -18.11 6.00 -5.74
N VAL A 105 -17.64 6.35 -4.54
CA VAL A 105 -16.37 7.09 -4.37
C VAL A 105 -15.21 6.17 -4.69
N ILE A 106 -15.21 4.95 -4.13
CA ILE A 106 -14.25 3.89 -4.43
C ILE A 106 -14.97 2.83 -5.26
N THR A 107 -14.42 2.50 -6.42
CA THR A 107 -14.96 1.46 -7.30
C THR A 107 -13.99 0.31 -7.53
N HIS A 108 -12.71 0.51 -7.21
CA HIS A 108 -11.66 -0.50 -7.36
C HIS A 108 -10.77 -0.54 -6.14
N ILE A 109 -10.31 -1.73 -5.77
CA ILE A 109 -9.37 -1.92 -4.65
C ILE A 109 -8.20 -2.77 -5.12
N GLU A 110 -6.99 -2.29 -4.83
CA GLU A 110 -5.74 -3.03 -4.93
C GLU A 110 -5.07 -3.08 -3.55
N THR A 111 -4.78 -4.28 -3.07
CA THR A 111 -4.20 -4.43 -1.72
C THR A 111 -3.33 -5.68 -1.62
N SER A 112 -2.47 -5.76 -0.61
CA SER A 112 -1.78 -7.01 -0.28
C SER A 112 -2.54 -7.88 0.73
N GLY A 113 -3.60 -7.34 1.34
CA GLY A 113 -4.45 -8.09 2.26
C GLY A 113 -5.63 -7.26 2.76
N MET A 114 -6.73 -7.93 3.10
CA MET A 114 -7.94 -7.32 3.61
C MET A 114 -8.51 -8.15 4.75
N ARG A 115 -9.03 -7.52 5.80
CA ARG A 115 -9.60 -8.17 6.98
C ARG A 115 -10.77 -7.36 7.55
N GLY A 116 -11.53 -8.04 8.44
CA GLY A 116 -12.65 -7.42 9.16
C GLY A 116 -13.86 -7.21 8.26
N GLU A 117 -14.76 -6.35 8.71
CA GLU A 117 -16.06 -6.11 8.10
C GLU A 117 -15.95 -5.73 6.62
N LEU A 118 -14.99 -4.89 6.26
CA LEU A 118 -14.76 -4.51 4.86
C LEU A 118 -14.50 -5.75 3.98
N ALA A 119 -13.64 -6.68 4.43
CA ALA A 119 -13.36 -7.91 3.70
C ALA A 119 -14.59 -8.81 3.55
N GLU A 120 -15.40 -8.91 4.60
CA GLU A 120 -16.64 -9.68 4.58
C GLU A 120 -17.65 -9.10 3.59
N GLN A 121 -17.85 -7.79 3.59
CA GLN A 121 -18.78 -7.13 2.68
C GLN A 121 -18.31 -7.23 1.22
N VAL A 122 -17.02 -7.06 0.97
CA VAL A 122 -16.43 -7.25 -0.37
C VAL A 122 -16.60 -8.70 -0.84
N SER A 123 -16.40 -9.68 0.04
CA SER A 123 -16.63 -11.10 -0.29
C SER A 123 -18.09 -11.43 -0.58
N ARG A 124 -19.01 -10.59 -0.09
CA ARG A 124 -20.46 -10.69 -0.37
C ARG A 124 -20.92 -9.89 -1.59
N GLY A 125 -19.98 -9.28 -2.33
CA GLY A 125 -20.29 -8.56 -3.55
C GLY A 125 -20.54 -7.07 -3.36
N LEU A 126 -19.94 -6.44 -2.33
CA LEU A 126 -20.00 -4.99 -2.14
C LEU A 126 -19.43 -4.21 -3.32
N ILE A 127 -18.49 -4.80 -4.05
CA ILE A 127 -17.80 -4.20 -5.19
C ILE A 127 -18.01 -5.09 -6.43
N ASP A 128 -18.35 -4.47 -7.57
CA ASP A 128 -18.70 -5.20 -8.79
C ASP A 128 -17.49 -5.81 -9.51
N CYS A 129 -16.31 -5.27 -9.26
CA CYS A 129 -15.09 -5.75 -9.88
C CYS A 129 -14.20 -6.53 -8.88
N PRO A 130 -13.40 -7.49 -9.34
CA PRO A 130 -12.49 -8.24 -8.47
C PRO A 130 -11.48 -7.31 -7.78
N VAL A 131 -11.23 -7.56 -6.49
CA VAL A 131 -10.13 -6.94 -5.76
C VAL A 131 -8.81 -7.51 -6.27
N VAL A 132 -7.87 -6.66 -6.61
CA VAL A 132 -6.55 -7.07 -7.07
C VAL A 132 -5.61 -7.21 -5.88
N PHE A 133 -5.15 -8.45 -5.64
CA PHE A 133 -4.14 -8.72 -4.61
C PHE A 133 -2.75 -8.65 -5.21
N ARG A 134 -1.92 -7.73 -4.70
CA ARG A 134 -0.53 -7.57 -5.12
C ARG A 134 0.40 -7.72 -3.92
N SER A 135 1.55 -8.35 -4.13
CA SER A 135 2.64 -8.31 -3.16
C SER A 135 3.21 -6.89 -3.03
N HIS A 136 3.96 -6.63 -1.95
CA HIS A 136 4.63 -5.34 -1.81
C HIS A 136 5.57 -5.04 -2.98
N GLY A 137 6.31 -6.04 -3.47
CA GLY A 137 7.18 -5.90 -4.65
C GLY A 137 6.39 -5.66 -5.94
N GLY A 138 5.25 -6.34 -6.12
CA GLY A 138 4.40 -6.19 -7.29
C GLY A 138 3.65 -4.86 -7.40
N ARG A 139 3.76 -3.97 -6.39
CA ARG A 139 3.22 -2.61 -6.43
C ARG A 139 4.26 -1.56 -6.87
N ALA A 140 5.53 -1.96 -6.89
CA ALA A 140 6.65 -1.09 -7.25
C ALA A 140 7.11 -1.25 -8.72
N SER A 141 6.51 -2.21 -9.43
CA SER A 141 6.82 -2.54 -10.83
C SER A 141 5.84 -1.90 -11.81
#